data_bd1668adc414ad3baeefb777a33771f7
#
_entry.id   bd1668adc414ad3baeefb777a33771f7
#
_cell.length_a   1.000
_cell.length_b   1.000
_cell.length_c   1.000
_cell.angle_alpha   90.00
_cell.angle_beta   90.00
_cell.angle_gamma   90.00
#
_symmetry.space_group_name_H-M   'P 1'
#
loop_
_entity.id
_entity.type
_entity.pdbx_description
1 polymer ?
#
loop_
_entity_poly.entity_id
_entity_poly.type
_entity_poly.pdbx_seq_one_letter_code
_entity_poly.pdbx_strand_id
1 'polypeptide(L)'
;MKHIFYIDGERNNFGDDLNRWLWSRVLGFSLDVDDGTVVLGIGTLISRGFVPSANKYVVLSAGVGYDALPLDFGGQKWEILSVRGPLTAQFLNLPPEKAIIDGAALVRLLPECEPLPESQRDGVAFMPHYESLPAGNWEQVCGMAGVEFLDPQVPSEITLQRIRKARLVVAAMHAAIVADALRVPWIPVVLSPLSNSFKWLDWTMSLNLPYNPITLQASTLLESVRNFSLRF
;
A
#
# COMPACT_ATOMS: atom_id res chain seq x y z
N MET A 1 19.47 12.56 1.39
CA MET A 1 18.91 11.20 1.21
C MET A 1 17.97 11.19 0.03
N LYS A 2 17.93 10.10 -0.72
CA LYS A 2 17.02 9.95 -1.86
C LYS A 2 16.01 8.85 -1.56
N HIS A 3 14.74 9.16 -1.65
CA HIS A 3 13.71 8.12 -1.59
C HIS A 3 13.70 7.30 -2.87
N ILE A 4 13.53 6.00 -2.70
CA ILE A 4 13.17 5.14 -3.81
C ILE A 4 11.76 4.67 -3.60
N PHE A 5 10.99 4.79 -4.65
CA PHE A 5 9.67 4.23 -4.78
C PHE A 5 9.48 3.76 -6.22
N TYR A 6 8.60 2.80 -6.40
CA TYR A 6 8.30 2.27 -7.71
C TYR A 6 7.42 3.26 -8.50
N ILE A 7 7.82 3.58 -9.72
CA ILE A 7 7.00 4.29 -10.68
C ILE A 7 6.95 3.45 -11.96
N ASP A 8 5.76 3.06 -12.39
CA ASP A 8 5.53 2.43 -13.69
C ASP A 8 5.34 3.50 -14.77
N GLY A 9 6.43 3.97 -15.33
CA GLY A 9 6.43 5.02 -16.34
C GLY A 9 5.82 6.34 -15.82
N GLU A 10 4.77 6.84 -16.49
CA GLU A 10 4.04 8.05 -16.10
C GLU A 10 2.88 7.77 -15.12
N ARG A 11 2.64 6.50 -14.77
CA ARG A 11 1.49 6.12 -13.95
C ARG A 11 1.81 6.25 -12.48
N ASN A 12 0.96 6.95 -11.76
CA ASN A 12 1.02 7.02 -10.31
C ASN A 12 0.47 5.73 -9.68
N ASN A 13 0.92 5.43 -8.47
CA ASN A 13 0.41 4.33 -7.65
C ASN A 13 0.26 4.83 -6.21
N PHE A 14 -0.94 4.73 -5.68
CA PHE A 14 -1.31 5.25 -4.35
C PHE A 14 -0.29 4.94 -3.26
N GLY A 15 0.14 3.67 -3.14
CA GLY A 15 1.08 3.26 -2.10
C GLY A 15 2.48 3.84 -2.29
N ASP A 16 2.97 3.86 -3.53
CA ASP A 16 4.30 4.39 -3.83
C ASP A 16 4.32 5.91 -3.73
N ASP A 17 3.22 6.58 -4.08
CA ASP A 17 3.09 8.03 -3.99
C ASP A 17 3.16 8.56 -2.55
N LEU A 18 2.76 7.75 -1.56
CA LEU A 18 2.95 8.10 -0.14
C LEU A 18 4.41 8.38 0.20
N ASN A 19 5.38 7.70 -0.42
CA ASN A 19 6.80 7.94 -0.19
C ASN A 19 7.25 9.36 -0.51
N ARG A 20 6.55 10.05 -1.43
CA ARG A 20 6.95 11.39 -1.88
C ARG A 20 6.88 12.44 -0.78
N TRP A 21 5.94 12.29 0.13
CA TRP A 21 5.63 13.33 1.10
C TRP A 21 5.54 12.85 2.54
N LEU A 22 5.16 11.59 2.79
CA LEU A 22 4.89 11.09 4.14
C LEU A 22 6.14 11.15 5.02
N TRP A 23 7.27 10.68 4.51
CA TRP A 23 8.50 10.60 5.29
C TRP A 23 8.98 11.95 5.80
N SER A 24 8.97 12.98 4.96
CA SER A 24 9.37 14.33 5.36
C SER A 24 8.46 14.89 6.46
N ARG A 25 7.16 14.60 6.40
CA ARG A 25 6.20 15.02 7.42
C ARG A 25 6.37 14.27 8.74
N VAL A 26 6.56 12.96 8.68
CA VAL A 26 6.71 12.11 9.88
C VAL A 26 8.05 12.35 10.56
N LEU A 27 9.13 12.51 9.80
CA LEU A 27 10.48 12.72 10.34
C LEU A 27 10.75 14.17 10.72
N GLY A 28 9.97 15.13 10.23
CA GLY A 28 10.13 16.56 10.53
C GLY A 28 11.31 17.21 9.81
N PHE A 29 11.91 16.56 8.82
CA PHE A 29 12.98 17.12 7.99
C PHE A 29 12.86 16.63 6.54
N SER A 30 13.38 17.43 5.59
CA SER A 30 13.38 17.06 4.19
C SER A 30 14.41 15.95 3.91
N LEU A 31 14.01 14.98 3.09
CA LEU A 31 14.89 13.91 2.61
C LEU A 31 15.47 14.21 1.22
N ASP A 32 15.25 15.41 0.68
CA ASP A 32 15.63 15.79 -0.70
C ASP A 32 17.11 16.12 -0.86
N VAL A 33 17.92 15.95 0.17
CA VAL A 33 19.36 16.17 0.10
C VAL A 33 20.04 14.93 -0.46
N ASP A 34 20.61 15.05 -1.66
CA ASP A 34 21.39 13.95 -2.26
C ASP A 34 22.79 13.88 -1.61
N ASP A 35 22.91 13.06 -0.59
CA ASP A 35 24.17 12.71 0.09
C ASP A 35 24.68 11.30 -0.28
N GLY A 36 24.13 10.72 -1.34
CA GLY A 36 24.43 9.35 -1.76
C GLY A 36 23.74 8.28 -0.90
N THR A 37 22.80 8.65 -0.01
CA THR A 37 22.00 7.73 0.77
C THR A 37 20.66 7.46 0.08
N VAL A 38 20.27 6.20 0.02
CA VAL A 38 19.00 5.74 -0.52
C VAL A 38 18.13 5.18 0.60
N VAL A 39 16.91 5.68 0.74
CA VAL A 39 15.91 5.20 1.69
C VAL A 39 14.89 4.32 0.96
N LEU A 40 14.74 3.08 1.42
CA LEU A 40 13.70 2.16 0.99
C LEU A 40 12.55 2.19 2.00
N GLY A 41 11.49 2.91 1.64
CA GLY A 41 10.34 3.18 2.51
C GLY A 41 9.18 2.21 2.26
N ILE A 42 8.03 2.77 1.86
CA ILE A 42 6.79 2.02 1.59
C ILE A 42 6.92 1.23 0.30
N GLY A 43 6.51 -0.03 0.33
CA GLY A 43 6.44 -0.87 -0.85
C GLY A 43 7.33 -2.11 -0.81
N THR A 44 7.35 -2.86 -1.93
CA THR A 44 8.17 -4.06 -2.09
C THR A 44 9.45 -3.69 -2.83
N LEU A 45 10.31 -2.94 -2.15
CA LEU A 45 11.46 -2.26 -2.75
C LEU A 45 12.79 -2.99 -2.57
N ILE A 46 12.86 -3.98 -1.68
CA ILE A 46 14.10 -4.74 -1.43
C ILE A 46 14.27 -5.77 -2.54
N SER A 47 14.71 -5.31 -3.69
CA SER A 47 14.84 -6.11 -4.91
C SER A 47 15.95 -5.56 -5.78
N ARG A 48 16.65 -6.46 -6.47
CA ARG A 48 17.77 -6.11 -7.37
C ARG A 48 17.33 -5.17 -8.50
N GLY A 49 16.10 -5.32 -8.99
CA GLY A 49 15.58 -4.51 -10.09
C GLY A 49 15.25 -3.06 -9.71
N PHE A 50 15.06 -2.77 -8.41
CA PHE A 50 14.63 -1.44 -7.95
C PHE A 50 15.75 -0.62 -7.30
N VAL A 51 16.70 -1.28 -6.63
CA VAL A 51 17.69 -0.57 -5.83
C VAL A 51 18.83 -0.04 -6.71
N PRO A 52 18.98 1.29 -6.87
CA PRO A 52 20.09 1.86 -7.60
C PRO A 52 21.39 1.77 -6.81
N SER A 53 22.53 2.03 -7.45
CA SER A 53 23.80 2.14 -6.76
C SER A 53 23.82 3.34 -5.82
N ALA A 54 24.26 3.12 -4.58
CA ALA A 54 24.37 4.16 -3.56
C ALA A 54 25.57 3.95 -2.64
N ASN A 55 25.91 5.01 -1.88
CA ASN A 55 26.93 4.94 -0.84
C ASN A 55 26.40 4.26 0.42
N LYS A 56 25.10 4.46 0.70
CA LYS A 56 24.40 3.90 1.86
C LYS A 56 22.95 3.59 1.51
N TYR A 57 22.42 2.50 2.06
CA TYR A 57 21.03 2.11 1.99
C TYR A 57 20.42 2.11 3.39
N VAL A 58 19.26 2.72 3.54
CA VAL A 58 18.48 2.69 4.78
C VAL A 58 17.15 2.04 4.48
N VAL A 59 16.90 0.88 5.09
CA VAL A 59 15.60 0.20 4.97
C VAL A 59 14.72 0.64 6.12
N LEU A 60 13.60 1.27 5.78
CA LEU A 60 12.61 1.80 6.70
C LEU A 60 11.22 1.36 6.28
N SER A 61 10.79 0.20 6.75
CA SER A 61 9.48 -0.43 6.50
C SER A 61 9.26 -1.05 5.11
N ALA A 62 10.25 -1.08 4.22
CA ALA A 62 10.12 -1.79 2.95
C ALA A 62 10.02 -3.31 3.14
N GLY A 63 9.42 -3.99 2.16
CA GLY A 63 9.32 -5.45 2.13
C GLY A 63 10.01 -6.08 0.92
N VAL A 64 10.08 -7.40 0.93
CA VAL A 64 10.47 -8.26 -0.21
C VAL A 64 9.21 -8.85 -0.88
N GLY A 65 9.37 -9.49 -2.05
CA GLY A 65 8.29 -10.32 -2.61
C GLY A 65 8.19 -10.43 -4.13
N TYR A 66 9.09 -9.84 -4.92
CA TYR A 66 9.02 -9.93 -6.38
C TYR A 66 10.25 -10.55 -7.03
N ASP A 67 11.44 -10.18 -6.61
CA ASP A 67 12.66 -10.50 -7.33
C ASP A 67 13.80 -10.83 -6.35
N ALA A 68 14.93 -11.24 -6.90
CA ALA A 68 16.12 -11.56 -6.13
C ALA A 68 16.66 -10.34 -5.35
N LEU A 69 17.24 -10.58 -4.21
CA LEU A 69 17.88 -9.55 -3.41
C LEU A 69 19.07 -8.90 -4.16
N PRO A 70 19.38 -7.62 -3.85
CA PRO A 70 20.64 -7.03 -4.24
C PRO A 70 21.82 -7.91 -3.80
N LEU A 71 22.87 -8.03 -4.63
CA LEU A 71 23.99 -8.94 -4.37
C LEU A 71 24.75 -8.63 -3.09
N ASP A 72 24.78 -7.37 -2.70
CA ASP A 72 25.46 -6.85 -1.51
C ASP A 72 24.51 -6.61 -0.33
N PHE A 73 23.27 -7.11 -0.42
CA PHE A 73 22.27 -6.93 0.65
C PHE A 73 22.81 -7.42 2.01
N GLY A 74 22.62 -6.60 3.05
CA GLY A 74 23.10 -6.88 4.40
C GLY A 74 24.60 -6.60 4.61
N GLY A 75 25.30 -6.12 3.58
CA GLY A 75 26.70 -5.66 3.70
C GLY A 75 26.81 -4.30 4.43
N GLN A 76 28.04 -3.79 4.56
CA GLN A 76 28.36 -2.58 5.35
C GLN A 76 27.60 -1.31 4.94
N LYS A 77 27.09 -1.26 3.70
CA LYS A 77 26.30 -0.13 3.21
C LYS A 77 24.84 -0.17 3.64
N TRP A 78 24.37 -1.30 4.18
CA TRP A 78 22.96 -1.52 4.51
C TRP A 78 22.70 -1.29 5.98
N GLU A 79 21.89 -0.29 6.28
CA GLU A 79 21.30 -0.06 7.58
C GLU A 79 19.83 -0.46 7.56
N ILE A 80 19.46 -1.51 8.28
CA ILE A 80 18.10 -2.02 8.33
C ILE A 80 17.49 -1.59 9.66
N LEU A 81 16.65 -0.57 9.61
CA LEU A 81 15.94 -0.05 10.78
C LEU A 81 14.70 -0.88 11.07
N SER A 82 13.87 -1.09 10.04
CA SER A 82 12.66 -1.91 10.12
C SER A 82 12.29 -2.46 8.76
N VAL A 83 11.46 -3.50 8.76
CA VAL A 83 10.83 -4.08 7.56
C VAL A 83 9.33 -4.22 7.77
N ARG A 84 8.59 -4.39 6.66
CA ARG A 84 7.13 -4.42 6.61
C ARG A 84 6.50 -5.41 7.57
N GLY A 85 7.07 -6.60 7.73
CA GLY A 85 6.45 -7.62 8.56
C GLY A 85 7.34 -8.85 8.79
N PRO A 86 6.80 -9.84 9.52
CA PRO A 86 7.57 -10.99 9.97
C PRO A 86 8.05 -11.91 8.84
N LEU A 87 7.31 -12.03 7.73
CA LEU A 87 7.75 -12.84 6.60
C LEU A 87 8.92 -12.19 5.87
N THR A 88 8.93 -10.86 5.72
CA THR A 88 10.09 -10.14 5.21
C THR A 88 11.30 -10.31 6.13
N ALA A 89 11.12 -10.15 7.45
CA ALA A 89 12.22 -10.35 8.41
C ALA A 89 12.78 -11.77 8.34
N GLN A 90 11.92 -12.77 8.30
CA GLN A 90 12.31 -14.17 8.17
C GLN A 90 13.06 -14.44 6.86
N PHE A 91 12.55 -13.94 5.74
CA PHE A 91 13.18 -14.12 4.43
C PHE A 91 14.59 -13.51 4.37
N LEU A 92 14.78 -12.39 5.06
CA LEU A 92 16.04 -11.65 5.11
C LEU A 92 16.98 -12.12 6.24
N ASN A 93 16.61 -13.15 7.01
CA ASN A 93 17.31 -13.62 8.22
C ASN A 93 17.58 -12.49 9.23
N LEU A 94 16.61 -11.59 9.39
CA LEU A 94 16.67 -10.49 10.37
C LEU A 94 16.07 -10.92 11.71
N PRO A 95 16.51 -10.30 12.82
CA PRO A 95 15.88 -10.48 14.12
C PRO A 95 14.39 -10.07 14.08
N PRO A 96 13.50 -10.77 14.81
CA PRO A 96 12.05 -10.50 14.79
C PRO A 96 11.66 -9.06 15.13
N GLU A 97 12.43 -8.38 15.94
CA GLU A 97 12.21 -6.98 16.35
C GLU A 97 12.35 -5.98 15.18
N LYS A 98 12.90 -6.41 14.04
CA LYS A 98 12.93 -5.60 12.81
C LYS A 98 11.60 -5.64 12.04
N ALA A 99 10.76 -6.62 12.31
CA ALA A 99 9.43 -6.75 11.72
C ALA A 99 8.44 -5.81 12.41
N ILE A 100 8.42 -4.54 12.03
CA ILE A 100 7.58 -3.54 12.69
C ILE A 100 6.21 -3.44 12.01
N ILE A 101 6.13 -2.78 10.86
CA ILE A 101 4.90 -2.55 10.09
C ILE A 101 5.24 -1.94 8.73
N ASP A 102 4.29 -1.99 7.80
CA ASP A 102 4.37 -1.20 6.56
C ASP A 102 4.33 0.31 6.85
N GLY A 103 5.21 1.06 6.22
CA GLY A 103 5.36 2.50 6.45
C GLY A 103 4.12 3.33 6.12
N ALA A 104 3.21 2.83 5.27
CA ALA A 104 1.95 3.52 4.99
C ALA A 104 1.06 3.68 6.24
N ALA A 105 1.24 2.84 7.26
CA ALA A 105 0.54 2.99 8.54
C ALA A 105 0.91 4.28 9.29
N LEU A 106 2.08 4.86 9.00
CA LEU A 106 2.56 6.08 9.65
C LEU A 106 1.74 7.33 9.29
N VAL A 107 0.83 7.28 8.30
CA VAL A 107 -0.15 8.34 8.06
C VAL A 107 -0.93 8.68 9.33
N ARG A 108 -1.08 7.72 10.25
CA ARG A 108 -1.75 7.91 11.54
C ARG A 108 -1.09 8.96 12.44
N LEU A 109 0.19 9.24 12.24
CA LEU A 109 0.94 10.22 13.02
C LEU A 109 0.69 11.67 12.58
N LEU A 110 0.04 11.86 11.43
CA LEU A 110 -0.24 13.19 10.90
C LEU A 110 -1.54 13.76 11.52
N PRO A 111 -1.55 15.01 11.98
CA PRO A 111 -2.75 15.62 12.58
C PRO A 111 -3.97 15.62 11.66
N GLU A 112 -3.76 15.84 10.37
CA GLU A 112 -4.83 15.80 9.35
C GLU A 112 -5.36 14.40 9.08
N CYS A 113 -4.73 13.36 9.63
CA CYS A 113 -5.11 11.95 9.52
C CYS A 113 -5.73 11.39 10.82
N GLU A 114 -6.15 12.24 11.73
CA GLU A 114 -6.94 11.79 12.87
C GLU A 114 -8.18 11.03 12.38
N PRO A 115 -8.49 9.84 12.93
CA PRO A 115 -9.68 9.09 12.58
C PRO A 115 -10.95 9.90 12.81
N LEU A 116 -11.84 9.87 11.83
CA LEU A 116 -13.17 10.44 12.03
C LEU A 116 -14.03 9.50 12.88
N PRO A 117 -14.93 10.03 13.72
CA PRO A 117 -15.94 9.23 14.35
C PRO A 117 -16.87 8.61 13.29
N GLU A 118 -17.46 7.46 13.60
CA GLU A 118 -18.31 6.72 12.65
C GLU A 118 -19.47 7.58 12.11
N SER A 119 -20.02 8.46 12.93
CA SER A 119 -21.10 9.38 12.54
C SER A 119 -20.72 10.40 11.45
N GLN A 120 -19.43 10.57 11.17
CA GLN A 120 -18.92 11.45 10.12
C GLN A 120 -18.42 10.68 8.90
N ARG A 121 -18.61 9.36 8.87
CA ARG A 121 -18.24 8.49 7.76
C ARG A 121 -19.48 8.08 7.00
N ASP A 122 -19.33 7.97 5.67
CA ASP A 122 -20.44 7.55 4.82
C ASP A 122 -19.97 6.68 3.66
N GLY A 123 -20.89 5.89 3.12
CA GLY A 123 -20.70 5.11 1.93
C GLY A 123 -19.63 4.02 2.00
N VAL A 124 -19.50 3.32 0.90
CA VAL A 124 -18.47 2.30 0.64
C VAL A 124 -17.55 2.83 -0.44
N ALA A 125 -16.26 2.73 -0.23
CA ALA A 125 -15.25 3.07 -1.23
C ALA A 125 -14.56 1.80 -1.74
N PHE A 126 -14.16 1.80 -3.01
CA PHE A 126 -13.42 0.73 -3.65
C PHE A 126 -12.16 1.25 -4.32
N MET A 127 -11.02 0.66 -3.99
CA MET A 127 -9.74 0.93 -4.65
C MET A 127 -9.11 -0.37 -5.14
N PRO A 128 -9.05 -0.61 -6.47
CA PRO A 128 -8.29 -1.71 -7.05
C PRO A 128 -6.78 -1.45 -6.98
N HIS A 129 -5.99 -2.49 -7.27
CA HIS A 129 -4.59 -2.28 -7.61
C HIS A 129 -4.48 -1.58 -8.97
N TYR A 130 -3.54 -0.64 -9.13
CA TYR A 130 -3.41 0.15 -10.36
C TYR A 130 -3.26 -0.71 -11.63
N GLU A 131 -2.57 -1.85 -11.54
CA GLU A 131 -2.44 -2.81 -12.66
C GLU A 131 -3.77 -3.45 -13.06
N SER A 132 -4.77 -3.40 -12.21
CA SER A 132 -6.10 -3.94 -12.50
C SER A 132 -7.03 -2.94 -13.20
N LEU A 133 -6.60 -1.68 -13.35
CA LEU A 133 -7.42 -0.65 -14.00
C LEU A 133 -7.82 -1.02 -15.43
N PRO A 134 -6.92 -1.54 -16.29
CA PRO A 134 -7.28 -1.89 -17.66
C PRO A 134 -8.24 -3.09 -17.76
N ALA A 135 -8.41 -3.85 -16.69
CA ALA A 135 -9.19 -5.08 -16.70
C ALA A 135 -10.71 -4.86 -16.57
N GLY A 136 -11.17 -3.64 -16.26
CA GLY A 136 -12.60 -3.39 -16.08
C GLY A 136 -12.98 -1.91 -16.12
N ASN A 137 -14.28 -1.64 -16.29
CA ASN A 137 -14.85 -0.29 -16.23
C ASN A 137 -15.21 0.08 -14.77
N TRP A 138 -14.20 0.10 -13.89
CA TRP A 138 -14.38 0.19 -12.45
C TRP A 138 -15.19 1.39 -11.98
N GLU A 139 -14.95 2.58 -12.54
CA GLU A 139 -15.68 3.79 -12.19
C GLU A 139 -17.19 3.66 -12.48
N GLN A 140 -17.52 3.15 -13.69
CA GLN A 140 -18.91 2.96 -14.09
C GLN A 140 -19.62 1.90 -13.23
N VAL A 141 -18.94 0.77 -12.97
CA VAL A 141 -19.50 -0.33 -12.16
C VAL A 141 -19.69 0.12 -10.71
N CYS A 142 -18.75 0.85 -10.14
CA CYS A 142 -18.88 1.43 -8.82
C CYS A 142 -20.05 2.43 -8.74
N GLY A 143 -20.17 3.32 -9.72
CA GLY A 143 -21.29 4.28 -9.79
C GLY A 143 -22.66 3.60 -9.82
N MET A 144 -22.80 2.50 -10.58
CA MET A 144 -24.04 1.71 -10.63
C MET A 144 -24.31 0.99 -9.30
N ALA A 145 -23.28 0.62 -8.56
CA ALA A 145 -23.38 -0.07 -7.28
C ALA A 145 -23.56 0.90 -6.08
N GLY A 146 -23.53 2.21 -6.31
CA GLY A 146 -23.53 3.20 -5.23
C GLY A 146 -22.24 3.16 -4.38
N VAL A 147 -21.13 2.74 -4.99
CA VAL A 147 -19.81 2.64 -4.37
C VAL A 147 -18.92 3.75 -4.92
N GLU A 148 -18.17 4.42 -4.07
CA GLU A 148 -17.21 5.44 -4.49
C GLU A 148 -15.97 4.77 -5.10
N PHE A 149 -15.66 5.06 -6.35
CA PHE A 149 -14.42 4.60 -6.98
C PHE A 149 -13.26 5.51 -6.58
N LEU A 150 -12.22 4.90 -6.00
CA LEU A 150 -10.96 5.57 -5.67
C LEU A 150 -9.92 5.13 -6.70
N ASP A 151 -9.60 6.02 -7.63
CA ASP A 151 -8.55 5.76 -8.60
C ASP A 151 -7.17 5.76 -7.90
N PRO A 152 -6.44 4.63 -7.94
CA PRO A 152 -5.11 4.53 -7.31
C PRO A 152 -4.04 5.41 -7.98
N GLN A 153 -4.34 6.04 -9.10
CA GLN A 153 -3.44 6.95 -9.82
C GLN A 153 -3.62 8.43 -9.44
N VAL A 154 -4.67 8.76 -8.70
CA VAL A 154 -4.86 10.10 -8.12
C VAL A 154 -3.84 10.31 -6.98
N PRO A 155 -3.32 11.56 -6.79
CA PRO A 155 -2.41 11.86 -5.70
C PRO A 155 -2.89 11.33 -4.36
N SER A 156 -2.00 10.68 -3.61
CA SER A 156 -2.34 9.94 -2.39
C SER A 156 -2.90 10.84 -1.28
N GLU A 157 -2.50 12.11 -1.22
CA GLU A 157 -3.03 13.09 -0.25
C GLU A 157 -4.53 13.34 -0.45
N ILE A 158 -5.00 13.38 -1.70
CA ILE A 158 -6.42 13.55 -2.03
C ILE A 158 -7.18 12.27 -1.65
N THR A 159 -6.67 11.14 -2.09
CA THR A 159 -7.29 9.83 -1.91
C THR A 159 -7.36 9.43 -0.44
N LEU A 160 -6.35 9.76 0.36
CA LEU A 160 -6.32 9.52 1.79
C LEU A 160 -7.51 10.17 2.51
N GLN A 161 -7.90 11.41 2.16
CA GLN A 161 -9.05 12.09 2.76
C GLN A 161 -10.38 11.44 2.36
N ARG A 162 -10.46 10.83 1.18
CA ARG A 162 -11.64 10.06 0.75
C ARG A 162 -11.73 8.74 1.52
N ILE A 163 -10.62 8.01 1.68
CA ILE A 163 -10.56 6.81 2.54
C ILE A 163 -11.03 7.14 3.97
N ARG A 164 -10.54 8.24 4.53
CA ARG A 164 -10.86 8.69 5.90
C ARG A 164 -12.36 8.91 6.13
N LYS A 165 -13.08 9.35 5.10
CA LYS A 165 -14.52 9.63 5.14
C LYS A 165 -15.39 8.41 4.85
N ALA A 166 -14.85 7.35 4.28
CA ALA A 166 -15.60 6.14 3.97
C ALA A 166 -16.01 5.40 5.25
N ARG A 167 -17.18 4.77 5.23
CA ARG A 167 -17.61 3.84 6.27
C ARG A 167 -16.95 2.48 6.14
N LEU A 168 -16.64 2.08 4.92
CA LEU A 168 -15.98 0.81 4.56
C LEU A 168 -15.12 0.99 3.32
N VAL A 169 -13.95 0.40 3.29
CA VAL A 169 -13.08 0.38 2.10
C VAL A 169 -12.89 -1.06 1.63
N VAL A 170 -13.27 -1.34 0.39
CA VAL A 170 -12.93 -2.58 -0.32
C VAL A 170 -11.65 -2.32 -1.10
N ALA A 171 -10.56 -2.98 -0.78
CA ALA A 171 -9.25 -2.40 -1.05
C ALA A 171 -8.18 -3.36 -1.54
N ALA A 172 -7.33 -2.86 -2.44
CA ALA A 172 -5.96 -3.32 -2.60
C ALA A 172 -5.11 -2.97 -1.36
N MET A 173 -3.92 -3.56 -1.23
CA MET A 173 -3.16 -3.61 0.03
C MET A 173 -2.90 -2.24 0.67
N HIS A 174 -2.32 -1.28 -0.04
CA HIS A 174 -1.98 0.01 0.59
C HIS A 174 -3.21 0.83 0.99
N ALA A 175 -4.33 0.71 0.24
CA ALA A 175 -5.58 1.33 0.66
C ALA A 175 -6.14 0.68 1.93
N ALA A 176 -5.96 -0.64 2.11
CA ALA A 176 -6.32 -1.33 3.34
C ALA A 176 -5.42 -0.90 4.52
N ILE A 177 -4.11 -0.77 4.29
CA ILE A 177 -3.16 -0.29 5.32
C ILE A 177 -3.53 1.10 5.81
N VAL A 178 -3.82 2.02 4.88
CA VAL A 178 -4.24 3.38 5.21
C VAL A 178 -5.59 3.39 5.91
N ALA A 179 -6.57 2.60 5.43
CA ALA A 179 -7.88 2.48 6.07
C ALA A 179 -7.75 1.98 7.52
N ASP A 180 -6.93 0.95 7.75
CA ASP A 180 -6.66 0.42 9.10
C ASP A 180 -6.04 1.49 10.00
N ALA A 181 -5.03 2.20 9.51
CA ALA A 181 -4.38 3.29 10.24
C ALA A 181 -5.37 4.40 10.62
N LEU A 182 -6.35 4.69 9.76
CA LEU A 182 -7.42 5.69 9.97
C LEU A 182 -8.64 5.11 10.71
N ARG A 183 -8.56 3.87 11.18
CA ARG A 183 -9.67 3.17 11.86
C ARG A 183 -10.94 3.08 11.01
N VAL A 184 -10.79 3.00 9.71
CA VAL A 184 -11.87 2.71 8.76
C VAL A 184 -11.90 1.20 8.53
N PRO A 185 -13.05 0.54 8.70
CA PRO A 185 -13.22 -0.87 8.34
C PRO A 185 -12.78 -1.13 6.89
N TRP A 186 -12.14 -2.27 6.65
CA TRP A 186 -11.67 -2.63 5.31
C TRP A 186 -11.87 -4.11 4.99
N ILE A 187 -12.00 -4.41 3.71
CA ILE A 187 -12.10 -5.77 3.16
C ILE A 187 -11.02 -5.92 2.10
N PRO A 188 -10.12 -6.91 2.23
CA PRO A 188 -9.09 -7.14 1.22
C PRO A 188 -9.70 -7.73 -0.04
N VAL A 189 -9.30 -7.20 -1.20
CA VAL A 189 -9.77 -7.69 -2.50
C VAL A 189 -8.61 -8.16 -3.36
N VAL A 190 -8.84 -9.29 -4.03
CA VAL A 190 -7.94 -9.88 -5.04
C VAL A 190 -8.65 -9.84 -6.38
N LEU A 191 -8.06 -9.16 -7.35
CA LEU A 191 -8.61 -8.95 -8.70
C LEU A 191 -7.89 -9.79 -9.76
N SER A 192 -6.77 -10.38 -9.41
CA SER A 192 -5.96 -11.21 -10.30
C SER A 192 -5.41 -12.42 -9.57
N PRO A 193 -5.39 -13.60 -10.20
CA PRO A 193 -4.71 -14.78 -9.64
C PRO A 193 -3.21 -14.56 -9.39
N LEU A 194 -2.62 -13.57 -10.06
CA LEU A 194 -1.22 -13.19 -9.90
C LEU A 194 -0.98 -12.24 -8.72
N SER A 195 -2.03 -11.90 -7.97
CA SER A 195 -1.89 -11.06 -6.77
C SER A 195 -0.95 -11.71 -5.75
N ASN A 196 0.07 -10.95 -5.36
CA ASN A 196 1.08 -11.44 -4.44
C ASN A 196 0.54 -11.49 -3.00
N SER A 197 0.07 -12.68 -2.57
CA SER A 197 -0.43 -12.93 -1.23
C SER A 197 0.65 -12.78 -0.14
N PHE A 198 1.93 -12.98 -0.48
CA PHE A 198 3.03 -12.81 0.46
C PHE A 198 3.05 -11.42 1.09
N LYS A 199 2.85 -10.36 0.28
CA LYS A 199 2.82 -8.97 0.78
C LYS A 199 1.70 -8.75 1.80
N TRP A 200 0.52 -9.29 1.50
CA TRP A 200 -0.63 -9.20 2.38
C TRP A 200 -0.40 -9.94 3.69
N LEU A 201 0.05 -11.18 3.61
CA LEU A 201 0.35 -12.00 4.80
C LEU A 201 1.43 -11.35 5.67
N ASP A 202 2.48 -10.82 5.04
CA ASP A 202 3.56 -10.14 5.74
C ASP A 202 3.04 -8.95 6.57
N TRP A 203 2.18 -8.11 5.96
CA TRP A 203 1.59 -6.98 6.68
C TRP A 203 0.54 -7.41 7.71
N THR A 204 -0.40 -8.27 7.36
CA THR A 204 -1.46 -8.67 8.31
C THR A 204 -0.91 -9.42 9.51
N MET A 205 0.14 -10.23 9.33
CA MET A 205 0.84 -10.90 10.44
C MET A 205 1.53 -9.88 11.38
N SER A 206 2.02 -8.74 10.90
CA SER A 206 2.59 -7.71 11.78
C SER A 206 1.55 -7.12 12.75
N LEU A 207 0.26 -7.23 12.40
CA LEU A 207 -0.88 -6.78 13.21
C LEU A 207 -1.64 -7.93 13.90
N ASN A 208 -1.18 -9.16 13.70
CA ASN A 208 -1.89 -10.38 14.14
C ASN A 208 -3.34 -10.45 13.61
N LEU A 209 -3.55 -10.03 12.36
CA LEU A 209 -4.85 -10.05 11.68
C LEU A 209 -4.92 -11.23 10.70
N PRO A 210 -6.12 -11.83 10.53
CA PRO A 210 -6.31 -12.84 9.49
C PRO A 210 -6.35 -12.18 8.10
N TYR A 211 -5.88 -12.91 7.10
CA TYR A 211 -5.99 -12.50 5.70
C TYR A 211 -7.02 -13.38 4.96
N ASN A 212 -8.21 -12.84 4.78
CA ASN A 212 -9.34 -13.50 4.12
C ASN A 212 -9.83 -12.64 2.94
N PRO A 213 -9.16 -12.66 1.78
CA PRO A 213 -9.53 -11.80 0.66
C PRO A 213 -10.81 -12.27 -0.04
N ILE A 214 -11.57 -11.30 -0.54
CA ILE A 214 -12.65 -11.54 -1.49
C ILE A 214 -12.04 -11.51 -2.89
N THR A 215 -12.29 -12.56 -3.68
CA THR A 215 -11.93 -12.54 -5.10
C THR A 215 -13.03 -11.85 -5.88
N LEU A 216 -12.69 -10.76 -6.56
CA LEU A 216 -13.56 -10.09 -7.52
C LEU A 216 -12.99 -10.31 -8.92
N GLN A 217 -13.83 -10.79 -9.81
CA GLN A 217 -13.50 -10.78 -11.23
C GLN A 217 -13.78 -9.40 -11.81
N ALA A 218 -12.98 -8.98 -12.78
CA ALA A 218 -13.27 -7.76 -13.52
C ALA A 218 -14.63 -7.90 -14.18
N SER A 219 -15.58 -7.09 -13.74
CA SER A 219 -16.97 -7.17 -14.23
C SER A 219 -17.13 -6.34 -15.48
N THR A 220 -17.73 -6.93 -16.50
CA THR A 220 -18.35 -6.15 -17.57
C THR A 220 -19.62 -5.49 -17.02
N LEU A 221 -20.09 -4.42 -17.67
CA LEU A 221 -21.36 -3.76 -17.33
C LEU A 221 -22.53 -4.76 -17.24
N LEU A 222 -22.56 -5.75 -18.13
CA LEU A 222 -23.59 -6.81 -18.18
C LEU A 222 -23.56 -7.73 -16.96
N GLU A 223 -22.38 -8.04 -16.42
CA GLU A 223 -22.24 -8.88 -15.22
C GLU A 223 -22.63 -8.15 -13.96
N SER A 224 -22.31 -6.84 -13.86
CA SER A 224 -22.73 -6.03 -12.72
C SER A 224 -24.25 -5.93 -12.62
N VAL A 225 -24.96 -5.78 -13.75
CA VAL A 225 -26.43 -5.76 -13.81
C VAL A 225 -27.02 -7.13 -13.44
N ARG A 226 -26.42 -8.24 -13.90
CA ARG A 226 -26.90 -9.60 -13.56
C ARG A 226 -26.70 -9.95 -12.09
N ASN A 227 -25.57 -9.56 -11.49
CA ASN A 227 -25.31 -9.84 -10.08
C ASN A 227 -26.19 -8.99 -9.14
N PHE A 228 -26.68 -7.84 -9.58
CA PHE A 228 -27.65 -7.04 -8.86
C PHE A 228 -29.05 -7.70 -8.84
N SER A 229 -29.46 -8.32 -9.94
CA SER A 229 -30.78 -8.99 -10.01
C SER A 229 -30.85 -10.33 -9.27
N LEU A 230 -29.73 -10.89 -8.79
CA LEU A 230 -29.68 -12.14 -8.04
C LEU A 230 -29.62 -11.94 -6.51
N ARG A 231 -29.63 -10.71 -6.02
CA ARG A 231 -29.56 -10.38 -4.57
C ARG A 231 -30.84 -9.76 -3.99
N PHE A 232 -31.96 -9.85 -4.73
CA PHE A 232 -33.31 -9.49 -4.24
C PHE A 232 -34.26 -10.67 -4.30
#